data_9aa01ca3e4e4b830d5bb64e4f9d5e29c
#
_entry.id   9aa01ca3e4e4b830d5bb64e4f9d5e29c
#
_cell.length_a   1.000
_cell.length_b   1.000
_cell.length_c   1.000
_cell.angle_alpha   90.00
_cell.angle_beta   90.00
_cell.angle_gamma   90.00
#
_symmetry.space_group_name_H-M   'P 1'
#
loop_
_entity.id
_entity.type
_entity.pdbx_description
1 polymer ?
#
loop_
_entity_poly.entity_id
_entity_poly.type
_entity_poly.pdbx_seq_one_letter_code
_entity_poly.pdbx_strand_id
1 'polypeptide(L)'
;MNYQKNKIYIVFYKDNFKWWSRLIKWWTNSNYSHCEFYDGEYLIGISNEQRVRMKKQPLNEKKWDIFELNVDIKTPIHNFYKETQGAKYDWLGILLSNIFNFHRHSKDKYTCSEWVSTIIDRELNIIVPKNYYQITPQDIYEILKFHKII
;
A
#
# COMPACT_ATOMS: atom_id res chain seq x y z
N MET A 1 8.49 -2.07 -19.62
CA MET A 1 8.93 -0.67 -19.40
C MET A 1 10.24 -0.65 -18.63
N ASN A 2 11.15 0.29 -18.94
CA ASN A 2 12.33 0.54 -18.12
C ASN A 2 11.98 1.59 -17.07
N TYR A 3 11.75 1.15 -15.84
CA TYR A 3 11.50 2.05 -14.72
C TYR A 3 12.78 2.78 -14.32
N GLN A 4 12.66 4.09 -14.07
CA GLN A 4 13.83 4.93 -13.72
C GLN A 4 14.13 4.77 -12.23
N LYS A 5 15.39 4.48 -11.90
CA LYS A 5 15.84 4.30 -10.50
C LYS A 5 15.83 5.59 -9.66
N ASN A 6 15.72 6.76 -10.30
CA ASN A 6 15.61 8.04 -9.62
C ASN A 6 14.16 8.49 -9.38
N LYS A 7 13.20 7.66 -9.78
CA LYS A 7 11.78 7.91 -9.61
C LYS A 7 11.18 6.96 -8.57
N ILE A 8 10.05 7.35 -8.05
CA ILE A 8 9.25 6.51 -7.17
C ILE A 8 7.88 6.28 -7.81
N TYR A 9 7.40 5.08 -7.70
CA TYR A 9 6.12 4.64 -8.23
C TYR A 9 5.28 4.09 -7.10
N ILE A 10 3.96 4.24 -7.19
CA ILE A 10 3.00 3.46 -6.43
C ILE A 10 2.41 2.39 -7.34
N VAL A 11 2.26 1.18 -6.80
CA VAL A 11 1.78 0.04 -7.56
C VAL A 11 0.59 -0.59 -6.88
N PHE A 12 -0.44 -0.91 -7.68
CA PHE A 12 -1.69 -1.48 -7.21
C PHE A 12 -1.92 -2.85 -7.86
N TYR A 13 -2.16 -3.87 -7.04
CA TYR A 13 -2.37 -5.23 -7.51
C TYR A 13 -3.82 -5.45 -7.93
N LYS A 14 -4.03 -5.76 -9.20
CA LYS A 14 -5.35 -5.93 -9.83
C LYS A 14 -5.71 -7.38 -10.19
N ASP A 15 -4.76 -8.31 -10.07
CA ASP A 15 -4.98 -9.71 -10.47
C ASP A 15 -5.97 -10.43 -9.54
N ASN A 16 -6.82 -11.27 -10.12
CA ASN A 16 -7.86 -12.05 -9.45
C ASN A 16 -7.48 -13.53 -9.27
N PHE A 17 -6.22 -13.88 -9.48
CA PHE A 17 -5.78 -15.28 -9.46
C PHE A 17 -5.98 -15.95 -8.10
N LYS A 18 -5.76 -15.22 -7.01
CA LYS A 18 -5.93 -15.72 -5.65
C LYS A 18 -7.35 -15.47 -5.16
N TRP A 19 -8.02 -16.49 -4.61
CA TRP A 19 -9.40 -16.41 -4.14
C TRP A 19 -9.63 -15.30 -3.09
N TRP A 20 -8.66 -15.07 -2.20
CA TRP A 20 -8.75 -13.98 -1.21
C TRP A 20 -8.62 -12.58 -1.85
N SER A 21 -7.85 -12.42 -2.95
CA SER A 21 -7.86 -11.15 -3.70
C SER A 21 -9.24 -10.82 -4.23
N ARG A 22 -9.97 -11.83 -4.73
CA ARG A 22 -11.36 -11.68 -5.16
C ARG A 22 -12.28 -11.32 -4.00
N LEU A 23 -12.09 -11.97 -2.85
CA LEU A 23 -12.88 -11.72 -1.64
C LEU A 23 -12.65 -10.30 -1.11
N ILE A 24 -11.41 -9.85 -1.02
CA ILE A 24 -11.05 -8.49 -0.60
C ILE A 24 -11.69 -7.47 -1.56
N LYS A 25 -11.52 -7.62 -2.86
CA LYS A 25 -12.08 -6.71 -3.86
C LYS A 25 -13.62 -6.64 -3.79
N TRP A 26 -14.27 -7.79 -3.67
CA TRP A 26 -15.72 -7.85 -3.54
C TRP A 26 -16.19 -7.16 -2.27
N TRP A 27 -15.53 -7.43 -1.14
CA TRP A 27 -15.89 -6.86 0.16
C TRP A 27 -15.66 -5.35 0.22
N THR A 28 -14.52 -4.89 -0.30
CA THR A 28 -14.13 -3.47 -0.27
C THR A 28 -14.67 -2.67 -1.45
N ASN A 29 -15.43 -3.29 -2.36
CA ASN A 29 -15.85 -2.72 -3.65
C ASN A 29 -14.68 -2.06 -4.40
N SER A 30 -13.51 -2.70 -4.37
CA SER A 30 -12.23 -2.20 -4.86
C SER A 30 -11.78 -2.93 -6.12
N ASN A 31 -11.18 -2.21 -7.05
CA ASN A 31 -10.46 -2.82 -8.17
C ASN A 31 -9.12 -3.42 -7.75
N TYR A 32 -8.58 -2.99 -6.61
CA TYR A 32 -7.27 -3.35 -6.10
C TYR A 32 -7.37 -4.11 -4.78
N SER A 33 -6.56 -5.15 -4.65
CA SER A 33 -6.48 -5.96 -3.43
C SER A 33 -5.20 -5.69 -2.62
N HIS A 34 -4.26 -4.90 -3.16
CA HIS A 34 -2.98 -4.64 -2.55
C HIS A 34 -2.29 -3.41 -3.15
N CYS A 35 -1.45 -2.73 -2.37
CA CYS A 35 -0.61 -1.62 -2.84
C CYS A 35 0.76 -1.63 -2.16
N GLU A 36 1.78 -1.19 -2.90
CA GLU A 36 3.16 -1.02 -2.42
C GLU A 36 3.83 0.15 -3.16
N PHE A 37 4.98 0.61 -2.68
CA PHE A 37 5.87 1.48 -3.47
C PHE A 37 6.85 0.66 -4.29
N TYR A 38 7.34 1.25 -5.38
CA TYR A 38 8.38 0.68 -6.23
C TYR A 38 9.38 1.77 -6.62
N ASP A 39 10.67 1.54 -6.38
CA ASP A 39 11.73 2.54 -6.61
C ASP A 39 12.51 2.34 -7.93
N GLY A 40 11.94 1.56 -8.85
CA GLY A 40 12.58 1.18 -10.11
C GLY A 40 13.37 -0.13 -10.04
N GLU A 41 13.58 -0.69 -8.85
CA GLU A 41 14.28 -1.96 -8.64
C GLU A 41 13.62 -2.83 -7.57
N TYR A 42 13.12 -2.23 -6.49
CA TYR A 42 12.57 -2.91 -5.34
C TYR A 42 11.11 -2.56 -5.10
N LEU A 43 10.30 -3.57 -4.80
CA LEU A 43 9.01 -3.41 -4.14
C LEU A 43 9.24 -3.16 -2.65
N ILE A 44 8.64 -2.10 -2.12
CA ILE A 44 8.79 -1.64 -0.73
C ILE A 44 7.41 -1.55 -0.11
N GLY A 45 7.15 -2.35 0.90
CA GLY A 45 5.84 -2.41 1.55
C GLY A 45 5.66 -3.66 2.38
N ILE A 46 4.40 -4.00 2.66
CA ILE A 46 4.03 -5.17 3.45
C ILE A 46 2.96 -5.99 2.72
N SER A 47 3.14 -7.30 2.66
CA SER A 47 2.13 -8.22 2.15
C SER A 47 1.69 -9.23 3.22
N ASN A 48 0.53 -9.85 2.98
CA ASN A 48 -0.08 -10.80 3.90
C ASN A 48 0.78 -12.05 4.22
N GLU A 49 1.70 -12.40 3.35
CA GLU A 49 2.59 -13.56 3.51
C GLU A 49 3.95 -13.17 4.08
N GLN A 50 4.22 -11.87 4.21
CA GLN A 50 5.53 -11.34 4.55
C GLN A 50 5.40 -10.15 5.52
N ARG A 51 6.51 -9.83 6.14
CA ARG A 51 6.64 -8.62 6.97
C ARG A 51 6.89 -7.40 6.08
N VAL A 52 6.93 -6.22 6.68
CA VAL A 52 7.47 -5.03 5.99
C VAL A 52 8.85 -5.36 5.44
N ARG A 53 9.00 -5.23 4.14
CA ARG A 53 10.19 -5.68 3.41
C ARG A 53 10.48 -4.83 2.18
N MET A 54 11.71 -4.92 1.73
CA MET A 54 12.18 -4.45 0.44
C MET A 54 12.57 -5.68 -0.39
N LYS A 55 11.92 -5.90 -1.53
CA LYS A 55 12.11 -7.10 -2.35
C LYS A 55 12.42 -6.72 -3.79
N LYS A 56 13.58 -7.17 -4.28
CA LYS A 56 13.91 -7.06 -5.69
C LYS A 56 13.00 -7.98 -6.50
N GLN A 57 12.15 -7.39 -7.33
CA GLN A 57 11.20 -8.14 -8.13
C GLN A 57 10.82 -7.33 -9.39
N PRO A 58 10.90 -7.96 -10.58
CA PRO A 58 10.36 -7.33 -11.78
C PRO A 58 8.82 -7.24 -11.67
N LEU A 59 8.27 -6.09 -12.07
CA LEU A 59 6.84 -5.88 -12.10
C LEU A 59 6.21 -6.49 -13.35
N ASN A 60 5.09 -7.16 -13.15
CA ASN A 60 4.26 -7.68 -14.24
C ASN A 60 3.05 -6.74 -14.44
N GLU A 61 3.07 -5.94 -15.50
CA GLU A 61 2.03 -4.96 -15.81
C GLU A 61 0.65 -5.59 -16.06
N LYS A 62 0.58 -6.88 -16.36
CA LYS A 62 -0.71 -7.60 -16.43
C LYS A 62 -1.36 -7.75 -15.05
N LYS A 63 -0.55 -7.75 -13.98
CA LYS A 63 -1.02 -7.94 -12.59
C LYS A 63 -1.02 -6.66 -11.76
N TRP A 64 -0.26 -5.67 -12.19
CA TRP A 64 -0.07 -4.42 -11.46
C TRP A 64 -0.42 -3.23 -12.34
N ASP A 65 -1.14 -2.28 -11.78
CA ASP A 65 -1.19 -0.92 -12.29
C ASP A 65 -0.09 -0.12 -11.60
N ILE A 66 0.67 0.64 -12.39
CA ILE A 66 1.92 1.28 -11.96
C ILE A 66 1.82 2.76 -12.30
N PHE A 67 1.94 3.61 -11.29
CA PHE A 67 1.85 5.05 -11.43
C PHE A 67 3.12 5.70 -10.88
N GLU A 68 3.74 6.56 -11.67
CA GLU A 68 4.83 7.42 -11.20
C GLU A 68 4.25 8.48 -10.27
N LEU A 69 4.88 8.71 -9.12
CA LEU A 69 4.51 9.80 -8.23
C LEU A 69 5.16 11.10 -8.71
N ASN A 70 4.35 12.14 -8.86
CA ASN A 70 4.80 13.49 -9.25
C ASN A 70 5.46 14.26 -8.08
N VAL A 71 5.90 13.52 -7.05
CA VAL A 71 6.53 14.06 -5.84
C VAL A 71 7.71 13.19 -5.45
N ASP A 72 8.77 13.80 -4.93
CA ASP A 72 9.94 13.06 -4.47
C ASP A 72 9.82 12.72 -2.99
N ILE A 73 9.29 11.53 -2.72
CA ILE A 73 9.20 10.95 -1.38
C ILE A 73 10.06 9.67 -1.23
N LYS A 74 11.04 9.47 -2.11
CA LYS A 74 11.86 8.26 -2.11
C LYS A 74 12.63 8.10 -0.79
N THR A 75 13.32 9.14 -0.34
CA THR A 75 14.07 9.10 0.92
C THR A 75 13.15 8.85 2.13
N PRO A 76 12.03 9.55 2.30
CA PRO A 76 11.02 9.24 3.30
C PRO A 76 10.56 7.78 3.31
N ILE A 77 10.25 7.21 2.16
CA ILE A 77 9.83 5.80 2.04
C ILE A 77 10.93 4.86 2.56
N HIS A 78 12.18 5.08 2.17
CA HIS A 78 13.30 4.25 2.62
C HIS A 78 13.56 4.40 4.13
N ASN A 79 13.39 5.59 4.70
CA ASN A 79 13.53 5.83 6.14
C ASN A 79 12.42 5.11 6.91
N PHE A 80 11.16 5.26 6.48
CA PHE A 80 10.05 4.56 7.12
C PHE A 80 10.15 3.04 6.99
N TYR A 81 10.67 2.54 5.87
CA TYR A 81 11.01 1.13 5.74
C TYR A 81 12.01 0.70 6.82
N LYS A 82 13.11 1.45 7.05
CA LYS A 82 14.10 1.12 8.09
C LYS A 82 13.51 1.13 9.50
N GLU A 83 12.60 2.07 9.77
CA GLU A 83 11.89 2.16 11.06
C GLU A 83 10.97 0.96 11.31
N THR A 84 10.33 0.45 10.26
CA THR A 84 9.25 -0.54 10.35
C THR A 84 9.59 -1.92 9.79
N GLN A 85 10.82 -2.12 9.29
CA GLN A 85 11.22 -3.40 8.70
C GLN A 85 10.99 -4.56 9.67
N GLY A 86 10.39 -5.64 9.18
CA GLY A 86 10.06 -6.80 10.01
C GLY A 86 8.75 -6.69 10.78
N ALA A 87 8.07 -5.54 10.79
CA ALA A 87 6.72 -5.41 11.35
C ALA A 87 5.75 -6.39 10.67
N LYS A 88 4.84 -6.96 11.46
CA LYS A 88 3.96 -8.04 11.00
C LYS A 88 2.74 -7.48 10.26
N TYR A 89 2.15 -8.31 9.41
CA TYR A 89 0.88 -8.00 8.77
C TYR A 89 -0.29 -8.14 9.75
N ASP A 90 -1.20 -7.16 9.78
CA ASP A 90 -2.34 -7.16 10.68
C ASP A 90 -3.59 -7.82 10.07
N TRP A 91 -3.58 -9.15 9.99
CA TRP A 91 -4.74 -9.93 9.57
C TRP A 91 -5.95 -9.75 10.48
N LEU A 92 -5.69 -9.69 11.79
CA LEU A 92 -6.76 -9.60 12.77
C LEU A 92 -7.41 -8.21 12.74
N GLY A 93 -6.61 -7.15 12.52
CA GLY A 93 -7.12 -5.80 12.35
C GLY A 93 -8.07 -5.70 11.15
N ILE A 94 -7.71 -6.30 10.00
CA ILE A 94 -8.58 -6.32 8.82
C ILE A 94 -9.89 -7.07 9.11
N LEU A 95 -9.81 -8.25 9.72
CA LEU A 95 -10.99 -9.05 10.01
C LEU A 95 -11.93 -8.35 10.99
N LEU A 96 -11.38 -7.79 12.06
CA LEU A 96 -12.16 -7.14 13.11
C LEU A 96 -12.71 -5.79 12.68
N SER A 97 -11.95 -4.97 11.94
CA SER A 97 -12.41 -3.66 11.47
C SER A 97 -13.54 -3.79 10.44
N ASN A 98 -13.48 -4.80 9.59
CA ASN A 98 -14.45 -5.00 8.53
C ASN A 98 -15.71 -5.77 8.97
N ILE A 99 -15.60 -6.70 9.96
CA ILE A 99 -16.75 -7.51 10.39
C ILE A 99 -17.44 -6.91 11.62
N PHE A 100 -16.68 -6.37 12.57
CA PHE A 100 -17.21 -5.97 13.88
C PHE A 100 -17.10 -4.47 14.19
N ASN A 101 -16.59 -3.66 13.27
CA ASN A 101 -16.32 -2.22 13.53
C ASN A 101 -15.41 -1.99 14.76
N PHE A 102 -14.65 -3.00 15.18
CA PHE A 102 -13.73 -2.95 16.31
C PHE A 102 -12.38 -2.35 15.86
N HIS A 103 -12.09 -1.19 16.37
CA HIS A 103 -10.93 -0.40 16.04
C HIS A 103 -9.76 -0.73 16.97
N ARG A 104 -8.88 -1.64 16.55
CA ARG A 104 -7.69 -1.99 17.33
C ARG A 104 -6.43 -1.73 16.52
N HIS A 105 -5.76 -0.62 16.79
CA HIS A 105 -4.43 -0.34 16.27
C HIS A 105 -3.38 -1.10 17.10
N SER A 106 -2.54 -1.90 16.46
CA SER A 106 -1.39 -2.56 17.09
C SER A 106 -0.11 -1.88 16.61
N LYS A 107 0.70 -1.36 17.53
CA LYS A 107 1.90 -0.56 17.23
C LYS A 107 2.92 -1.22 16.28
N ASP A 108 2.90 -2.56 16.16
CA ASP A 108 3.90 -3.33 15.40
C ASP A 108 3.28 -4.12 14.23
N LYS A 109 2.08 -3.73 13.78
CA LYS A 109 1.39 -4.40 12.69
C LYS A 109 0.77 -3.38 11.75
N TYR A 110 0.81 -3.69 10.46
CA TYR A 110 0.26 -2.85 9.40
C TYR A 110 -0.53 -3.69 8.40
N THR A 111 -1.55 -3.09 7.80
CA THR A 111 -2.06 -3.53 6.50
C THR A 111 -1.23 -2.89 5.38
N CYS A 112 -1.37 -3.35 4.14
CA CYS A 112 -0.65 -2.72 3.02
C CYS A 112 -1.06 -1.27 2.81
N SER A 113 -2.36 -1.00 2.86
CA SER A 113 -2.90 0.36 2.70
C SER A 113 -2.56 1.27 3.87
N GLU A 114 -2.58 0.76 5.11
CA GLU A 114 -2.18 1.53 6.28
C GLU A 114 -0.71 1.95 6.23
N TRP A 115 0.19 1.03 5.84
CA TRP A 115 1.61 1.34 5.72
C TRP A 115 1.88 2.40 4.65
N VAL A 116 1.25 2.26 3.48
CA VAL A 116 1.38 3.22 2.36
C VAL A 116 0.76 4.57 2.74
N SER A 117 -0.46 4.58 3.29
CA SER A 117 -1.14 5.81 3.66
C SER A 117 -0.43 6.61 4.76
N THR A 118 0.21 5.91 5.70
CA THR A 118 1.02 6.57 6.74
C THR A 118 2.14 7.41 6.16
N ILE A 119 2.84 6.91 5.14
CA ILE A 119 3.91 7.67 4.48
C ILE A 119 3.33 8.85 3.69
N ILE A 120 2.28 8.60 2.92
CA ILE A 120 1.63 9.63 2.10
C ILE A 120 1.13 10.77 2.97
N ASP A 121 0.52 10.47 4.11
CA ASP A 121 0.03 11.49 5.03
C ASP A 121 1.17 12.27 5.69
N ARG A 122 2.20 11.58 6.18
CA ARG A 122 3.37 12.24 6.79
C ARG A 122 4.04 13.23 5.85
N GLU A 123 4.19 12.86 4.58
CA GLU A 123 4.98 13.63 3.62
C GLU A 123 4.17 14.65 2.83
N LEU A 124 2.90 14.36 2.56
CA LEU A 124 2.07 15.18 1.68
C LEU A 124 0.90 15.85 2.40
N ASN A 125 0.57 15.41 3.61
CA ASN A 125 -0.54 15.90 4.42
C ASN A 125 -1.89 15.95 3.65
N ILE A 126 -2.13 14.95 2.80
CA ILE A 126 -3.31 14.86 1.91
C ILE A 126 -4.33 13.82 2.32
N ILE A 127 -3.95 12.88 3.16
CA ILE A 127 -4.86 11.93 3.79
C ILE A 127 -5.25 12.52 5.12
N VAL A 128 -6.53 12.87 5.27
CA VAL A 128 -7.12 13.26 6.56
C VAL A 128 -7.81 12.01 7.12
N PRO A 129 -7.11 11.14 7.82
CA PRO A 129 -7.72 9.91 8.27
C PRO A 129 -8.52 10.18 9.52
N LYS A 130 -9.77 9.91 9.45
CA LYS A 130 -10.45 9.54 10.69
C LYS A 130 -9.92 8.21 11.22
N ASN A 131 -9.49 7.29 10.33
CA ASN A 131 -9.02 5.95 10.70
C ASN A 131 -8.18 5.32 9.57
N TYR A 132 -6.85 5.30 9.65
CA TYR A 132 -5.93 4.66 8.67
C TYR A 132 -6.25 3.19 8.38
N TYR A 133 -6.74 2.45 9.36
CA TYR A 133 -7.09 1.02 9.21
C TYR A 133 -8.33 0.75 8.37
N GLN A 134 -9.09 1.79 8.00
CA GLN A 134 -10.24 1.68 7.10
C GLN A 134 -9.90 2.04 5.64
N ILE A 135 -8.70 2.55 5.39
CA ILE A 135 -8.29 2.94 4.04
C ILE A 135 -7.97 1.69 3.23
N THR A 136 -8.66 1.57 2.09
CA THR A 136 -8.41 0.51 1.12
C THR A 136 -7.35 0.93 0.08
N PRO A 137 -6.76 -0.01 -0.66
CA PRO A 137 -5.92 0.34 -1.81
C PRO A 137 -6.63 1.20 -2.86
N GLN A 138 -7.94 1.03 -3.04
CA GLN A 138 -8.74 1.86 -3.93
C GLN A 138 -8.84 3.30 -3.43
N ASP A 139 -9.06 3.49 -2.13
CA ASP A 139 -9.15 4.84 -1.55
C ASP A 139 -7.83 5.59 -1.75
N ILE A 140 -6.68 4.92 -1.57
CA ILE A 140 -5.37 5.53 -1.83
C ILE A 140 -5.25 5.95 -3.30
N TYR A 141 -5.65 5.09 -4.23
CA TYR A 141 -5.64 5.41 -5.65
C TYR A 141 -6.47 6.66 -5.95
N GLU A 142 -7.72 6.72 -5.45
CA GLU A 142 -8.62 7.85 -5.68
C GLU A 142 -8.09 9.16 -5.05
N ILE A 143 -7.54 9.09 -3.84
CA ILE A 143 -6.94 10.24 -3.15
C ILE A 143 -5.76 10.78 -3.97
N LEU A 144 -4.83 9.93 -4.38
CA LEU A 144 -3.66 10.35 -5.15
C LEU A 144 -4.05 10.94 -6.51
N LYS A 145 -5.03 10.36 -7.17
CA LYS A 145 -5.58 10.86 -8.43
C LYS A 145 -6.27 12.21 -8.25
N PHE A 146 -7.09 12.35 -7.21
CA PHE A 146 -7.78 13.62 -6.89
C PHE A 146 -6.78 14.76 -6.66
N HIS A 147 -5.68 14.49 -5.97
CA HIS A 147 -4.62 15.46 -5.69
C HIS A 147 -3.60 15.59 -6.84
N LYS A 148 -3.79 14.91 -7.97
CA LYS A 148 -2.89 14.92 -9.15
C LYS A 148 -1.45 14.49 -8.81
N ILE A 149 -1.31 13.57 -7.88
CA ILE A 149 -0.01 12.98 -7.50
C ILE A 149 0.35 11.83 -8.43
N ILE A 150 -0.66 11.19 -9.04
CA ILE A 150 -0.55 10.17 -10.10
C ILE A 150 -1.40 10.53 -11.29
#